data_f0c2074ef55319eea92482b8ac94caa5
#
_entry.id   f0c2074ef55319eea92482b8ac94caa5
#
_cell.length_a   1.000
_cell.length_b   1.000
_cell.length_c   1.000
_cell.angle_alpha   90.00
_cell.angle_beta   90.00
_cell.angle_gamma   90.00
#
_symmetry.space_group_name_H-M   'P 1'
#
loop_
_entity.id
_entity.type
_entity.pdbx_description
1 polymer ?
#
loop_
_entity_poly.entity_id
_entity_poly.type
_entity_poly.pdbx_seq_one_letter_code
_entity_poly.pdbx_strand_id
1 'polypeptide(L)'
;EIEKKSVEQVIKAFEKHDMSCFVYIFSEGSISLYYGDKTLEKQTQYYSDRALEACRKIVCTDHLQDAFREGKVAYITYTGEKEKLEPVCKELDQIPDIDYSFYLNIYNGWYCLEIFSKKASKKNALLKLKEMIHSDEIVVFGDNFNDLSMIELSDRSYAPANALPEVKEQVTAVLDDCDHDGVAKFLEKIFL
;
A
#
# COMPACT_ATOMS: atom_id res chain seq x y z
N GLU A 1 -4.75 -4.34 10.19
CA GLU A 1 -5.62 -3.16 10.39
C GLU A 1 -4.86 -2.03 11.08
N ILE A 2 -5.30 -0.80 10.83
CA ILE A 2 -4.86 0.38 11.57
C ILE A 2 -5.71 0.46 12.84
N GLU A 3 -5.09 0.73 13.98
CA GLU A 3 -5.81 0.90 15.24
C GLU A 3 -6.71 2.14 15.22
N LYS A 4 -7.90 2.04 15.79
CA LYS A 4 -8.93 3.08 15.75
C LYS A 4 -8.41 4.46 16.20
N LYS A 5 -7.61 4.48 17.27
CA LYS A 5 -6.99 5.71 17.78
C LYS A 5 -6.05 6.35 16.74
N SER A 6 -5.27 5.54 16.05
CA SER A 6 -4.34 6.01 15.00
C SER A 6 -5.10 6.51 13.78
N VAL A 7 -6.21 5.86 13.40
CA VAL A 7 -7.10 6.35 12.33
C VAL A 7 -7.67 7.72 12.65
N GLU A 8 -8.14 7.93 13.89
CA GLU A 8 -8.64 9.24 14.33
C GLU A 8 -7.56 10.33 14.26
N GLN A 9 -6.31 9.99 14.59
CA GLN A 9 -5.18 10.91 14.48
C GLN A 9 -4.84 11.21 13.02
N VAL A 10 -4.87 10.21 12.14
CA VAL A 10 -4.66 10.40 10.69
C VAL A 10 -5.71 11.32 10.10
N ILE A 11 -7.00 11.10 10.38
CA ILE A 11 -8.07 11.98 9.88
C ILE A 11 -7.87 13.42 10.37
N LYS A 12 -7.55 13.60 11.65
CA LYS A 12 -7.26 14.94 12.20
C LYS A 12 -6.06 15.60 11.53
N ALA A 13 -5.04 14.83 11.14
CA ALA A 13 -3.90 15.35 10.39
C ALA A 13 -4.33 15.93 9.04
N PHE A 14 -5.23 15.27 8.30
CA PHE A 14 -5.80 15.80 7.07
C PHE A 14 -6.70 17.03 7.33
N GLU A 15 -7.61 16.96 8.30
CA GLU A 15 -8.53 18.05 8.67
C GLU A 15 -7.78 19.33 9.05
N LYS A 16 -6.64 19.23 9.75
CA LYS A 16 -5.78 20.36 10.13
C LYS A 16 -5.26 21.16 8.92
N HIS A 17 -5.20 20.51 7.76
CA HIS A 17 -4.77 21.11 6.50
C HIS A 17 -5.93 21.32 5.51
N ASP A 18 -7.17 21.40 6.01
CA ASP A 18 -8.39 21.56 5.21
C ASP A 18 -8.54 20.47 4.13
N MET A 19 -8.14 19.26 4.46
CA MET A 19 -8.17 18.11 3.56
C MET A 19 -8.99 16.97 4.15
N SER A 20 -9.50 16.11 3.29
CA SER A 20 -10.07 14.83 3.64
C SER A 20 -9.21 13.70 3.07
N CYS A 21 -9.57 12.44 3.37
CA CYS A 21 -8.85 11.28 2.86
C CYS A 21 -9.82 10.15 2.50
N PHE A 22 -9.31 9.18 1.74
CA PHE A 22 -10.01 7.95 1.45
C PHE A 22 -9.69 6.91 2.52
N VAL A 23 -10.72 6.36 3.16
CA VAL A 23 -10.61 5.34 4.20
C VAL A 23 -11.18 4.03 3.69
N TYR A 24 -10.34 3.00 3.58
CA TYR A 24 -10.70 1.67 3.15
C TYR A 24 -11.01 0.78 4.35
N ILE A 25 -12.22 0.27 4.40
CA ILE A 25 -12.72 -0.56 5.51
C ILE A 25 -12.99 -1.96 5.02
N PHE A 26 -12.41 -2.92 5.71
CA PHE A 26 -12.66 -4.34 5.50
C PHE A 26 -13.72 -4.85 6.47
N SER A 27 -14.79 -5.41 5.94
CA SER A 27 -15.87 -6.01 6.69
C SER A 27 -16.49 -7.18 5.92
N GLU A 28 -16.74 -8.30 6.59
CA GLU A 28 -17.39 -9.49 6.02
C GLU A 28 -16.81 -9.97 4.67
N GLY A 29 -15.48 -9.95 4.53
CA GLY A 29 -14.81 -10.40 3.30
C GLY A 29 -14.85 -9.40 2.15
N SER A 30 -15.34 -8.18 2.37
CA SER A 30 -15.42 -7.14 1.34
C SER A 30 -14.82 -5.82 1.80
N ILE A 31 -14.48 -4.96 0.83
CA ILE A 31 -13.91 -3.64 1.06
C ILE A 31 -15.00 -2.58 0.81
N SER A 32 -15.06 -1.58 1.68
CA SER A 32 -15.86 -0.36 1.51
C SER A 32 -14.96 0.86 1.57
N LEU A 33 -15.24 1.86 0.76
CA LEU A 33 -14.50 3.10 0.68
C LEU A 33 -15.34 4.25 1.25
N TYR A 34 -14.76 5.00 2.17
CA TYR A 34 -15.35 6.20 2.76
C TYR A 34 -14.48 7.42 2.49
N TYR A 35 -15.10 8.56 2.21
CA TYR A 35 -14.42 9.84 2.06
C TYR A 35 -15.33 11.01 2.45
N GLY A 36 -14.75 12.12 2.91
CA GLY A 36 -15.49 13.24 3.50
C GLY A 36 -15.63 14.49 2.63
N ASP A 37 -14.90 14.57 1.52
CA ASP A 37 -14.88 15.75 0.66
C ASP A 37 -15.34 15.39 -0.77
N LYS A 38 -16.35 16.12 -1.25
CA LYS A 38 -16.89 15.94 -2.61
C LYS A 38 -15.86 16.22 -3.72
N THR A 39 -14.83 17.00 -3.44
CA THR A 39 -13.74 17.24 -4.41
C THR A 39 -12.97 15.95 -4.72
N LEU A 40 -12.93 15.02 -3.78
CA LEU A 40 -12.31 13.70 -3.95
C LEU A 40 -13.12 12.77 -4.87
N GLU A 41 -14.38 13.07 -5.14
CA GLU A 41 -15.22 12.29 -6.05
C GLU A 41 -14.63 12.22 -7.48
N LYS A 42 -13.96 13.31 -7.92
CA LYS A 42 -13.23 13.30 -9.21
C LYS A 42 -12.01 12.39 -9.21
N GLN A 43 -11.38 12.20 -8.05
CA GLN A 43 -10.28 11.26 -7.89
C GLN A 43 -10.80 9.82 -7.85
N THR A 44 -11.97 9.58 -7.22
CA THR A 44 -12.61 8.26 -7.26
C THR A 44 -12.95 7.86 -8.69
N GLN A 45 -13.38 8.76 -9.55
CA GLN A 45 -13.64 8.43 -10.96
C GLN A 45 -12.38 7.96 -11.70
N TYR A 46 -11.21 8.51 -11.39
CA TYR A 46 -9.95 8.07 -11.99
C TYR A 46 -9.52 6.66 -11.54
N TYR A 47 -9.81 6.32 -10.27
CA TYR A 47 -9.56 4.98 -9.73
C TYR A 47 -10.75 4.03 -9.91
N SER A 48 -11.92 4.53 -10.33
CA SER A 48 -13.20 3.91 -10.13
C SER A 48 -13.49 2.72 -11.04
N ASP A 49 -12.96 2.69 -12.26
CA ASP A 49 -13.28 1.58 -13.16
C ASP A 49 -12.71 0.24 -12.67
N ARG A 50 -11.62 0.28 -11.89
CA ARG A 50 -11.04 -0.92 -11.26
C ARG A 50 -11.34 -1.05 -9.77
N ALA A 51 -11.37 0.07 -9.04
CA ALA A 51 -11.62 0.07 -7.60
C ALA A 51 -13.11 -0.13 -7.26
N LEU A 52 -14.03 0.35 -8.10
CA LEU A 52 -15.47 0.14 -7.93
C LEU A 52 -15.88 -1.33 -8.03
N GLU A 53 -15.21 -2.11 -8.87
CA GLU A 53 -15.43 -3.56 -8.96
C GLU A 53 -14.97 -4.28 -7.68
N ALA A 54 -13.97 -3.75 -6.99
CA ALA A 54 -13.41 -4.33 -5.77
C ALA A 54 -14.10 -3.85 -4.48
N CYS A 55 -14.78 -2.71 -4.50
CA CYS A 55 -15.45 -2.14 -3.34
C CYS A 55 -16.94 -2.48 -3.29
N ARG A 56 -17.40 -3.00 -2.16
CA ARG A 56 -18.82 -3.29 -1.92
C ARG A 56 -19.67 -2.01 -1.97
N LYS A 57 -19.14 -0.90 -1.42
CA LYS A 57 -19.79 0.42 -1.45
C LYS A 57 -18.77 1.54 -1.40
N ILE A 58 -19.16 2.68 -1.93
CA ILE A 58 -18.43 3.94 -1.85
C ILE A 58 -19.37 4.95 -1.19
N VAL A 59 -18.91 5.59 -0.11
CA VAL A 59 -19.71 6.47 0.72
C VAL A 59 -19.02 7.81 0.91
N CYS A 60 -19.70 8.88 0.46
CA CYS A 60 -19.33 10.25 0.85
C CYS A 60 -20.04 10.57 2.18
N THR A 61 -19.29 11.02 3.19
CA THR A 61 -19.84 11.34 4.52
C THR A 61 -19.09 12.52 5.13
N ASP A 62 -19.81 13.39 5.82
CA ASP A 62 -19.20 14.49 6.60
C ASP A 62 -18.61 14.00 7.93
N HIS A 63 -18.79 12.73 8.26
CA HIS A 63 -18.33 12.11 9.51
C HIS A 63 -17.56 10.83 9.23
N LEU A 64 -16.33 10.94 8.72
CA LEU A 64 -15.46 9.79 8.46
C LEU A 64 -15.25 8.89 9.68
N GLN A 65 -15.35 9.46 10.88
CA GLN A 65 -15.22 8.72 12.14
C GLN A 65 -16.33 7.69 12.35
N ASP A 66 -17.51 7.88 11.74
CA ASP A 66 -18.60 6.89 11.82
C ASP A 66 -18.33 5.63 11.00
N ALA A 67 -17.48 5.75 9.97
CA ALA A 67 -17.07 4.63 9.14
C ALA A 67 -16.41 3.49 9.94
N PHE A 68 -15.74 3.80 11.07
CA PHE A 68 -15.08 2.80 11.92
C PHE A 68 -16.03 1.85 12.65
N ARG A 69 -17.31 2.15 12.67
CA ARG A 69 -18.34 1.29 13.28
C ARG A 69 -18.65 0.08 12.39
N GLU A 70 -18.34 0.17 11.10
CA GLU A 70 -18.71 -0.84 10.11
C GLU A 70 -17.66 -1.92 9.88
N GLY A 71 -16.42 -1.74 10.37
CA GLY A 71 -15.37 -2.72 10.16
C GLY A 71 -13.97 -2.24 10.55
N LYS A 72 -12.99 -2.91 10.00
CA LYS A 72 -11.56 -2.69 10.28
C LYS A 72 -10.94 -1.81 9.22
N VAL A 73 -10.35 -0.68 9.61
CA VAL A 73 -9.62 0.17 8.68
C VAL A 73 -8.35 -0.54 8.24
N ALA A 74 -8.29 -0.87 6.96
CA ALA A 74 -7.16 -1.57 6.37
C ALA A 74 -6.11 -0.58 5.86
N TYR A 75 -6.55 0.56 5.31
CA TYR A 75 -5.74 1.43 4.50
C TYR A 75 -6.38 2.82 4.40
N ILE A 76 -5.55 3.87 4.37
CA ILE A 76 -5.99 5.25 4.13
C ILE A 76 -5.12 5.83 3.02
N THR A 77 -5.69 6.58 2.09
CA THR A 77 -4.92 7.16 0.99
C THR A 77 -5.40 8.55 0.62
N TYR A 78 -4.53 9.27 -0.05
CA TYR A 78 -4.83 10.51 -0.76
C TYR A 78 -3.88 10.68 -1.94
N THR A 79 -4.35 11.33 -3.00
CA THR A 79 -3.53 11.68 -4.16
C THR A 79 -3.66 13.17 -4.42
N GLY A 80 -2.53 13.87 -4.55
CA GLY A 80 -2.56 15.33 -4.72
C GLY A 80 -1.20 15.96 -4.98
N GLU A 81 -1.15 17.27 -4.84
CA GLU A 81 0.06 18.07 -5.00
C GLU A 81 1.02 17.80 -3.83
N LYS A 82 2.32 17.70 -4.13
CA LYS A 82 3.37 17.42 -3.14
C LYS A 82 3.33 18.40 -1.97
N GLU A 83 3.24 19.68 -2.28
CA GLU A 83 3.29 20.79 -1.34
C GLU A 83 2.14 20.76 -0.33
N LYS A 84 0.99 20.21 -0.72
CA LYS A 84 -0.16 20.02 0.17
C LYS A 84 -0.03 18.80 1.06
N LEU A 85 0.64 17.74 0.57
CA LEU A 85 0.78 16.48 1.29
C LEU A 85 1.98 16.44 2.26
N GLU A 86 3.07 17.14 1.96
CA GLU A 86 4.24 17.19 2.85
C GLU A 86 3.93 17.66 4.29
N PRO A 87 3.08 18.68 4.52
CA PRO A 87 2.67 19.03 5.89
C PRO A 87 1.90 17.92 6.59
N VAL A 88 1.05 17.18 5.87
CA VAL A 88 0.32 16.02 6.43
C VAL A 88 1.31 14.93 6.83
N CYS A 89 2.30 14.60 5.98
CA CYS A 89 3.34 13.62 6.30
C CYS A 89 4.06 13.92 7.63
N LYS A 90 4.37 15.19 7.90
CA LYS A 90 5.00 15.61 9.18
C LYS A 90 4.11 15.34 10.41
N GLU A 91 2.80 15.44 10.25
CA GLU A 91 1.86 15.08 11.33
C GLU A 91 1.80 13.55 11.50
N LEU A 92 1.84 12.79 10.39
CA LEU A 92 1.84 11.34 10.40
C LEU A 92 3.08 10.75 11.07
N ASP A 93 4.25 11.40 10.96
CA ASP A 93 5.50 11.00 11.63
C ASP A 93 5.37 10.90 13.16
N GLN A 94 4.38 11.58 13.74
CA GLN A 94 4.11 11.57 15.18
C GLN A 94 3.19 10.42 15.63
N ILE A 95 2.66 9.62 14.69
CA ILE A 95 1.74 8.52 15.01
C ILE A 95 2.52 7.20 15.02
N PRO A 96 2.71 6.55 16.19
CA PRO A 96 3.70 5.47 16.33
C PRO A 96 3.31 4.15 15.64
N ASP A 97 2.01 3.89 15.47
CA ASP A 97 1.51 2.58 15.02
C ASP A 97 1.22 2.48 13.53
N ILE A 98 1.46 3.57 12.81
CA ILE A 98 1.31 3.63 11.34
C ILE A 98 2.66 3.79 10.66
N ASP A 99 2.66 3.46 9.39
CA ASP A 99 3.69 3.79 8.42
C ASP A 99 3.02 4.30 7.15
N TYR A 100 3.76 4.95 6.28
CA TYR A 100 3.21 5.44 5.02
C TYR A 100 4.22 5.41 3.89
N SER A 101 3.72 5.31 2.67
CA SER A 101 4.47 5.52 1.44
C SER A 101 4.08 6.86 0.84
N PHE A 102 5.07 7.67 0.48
CA PHE A 102 4.86 8.95 -0.18
C PHE A 102 5.72 9.03 -1.44
N TYR A 103 5.10 8.97 -2.61
CA TYR A 103 5.81 8.84 -3.88
C TYR A 103 5.08 9.51 -5.04
N LEU A 104 5.85 9.87 -6.08
CA LEU A 104 5.30 10.40 -7.33
C LEU A 104 4.70 9.27 -8.17
N ASN A 105 3.43 9.39 -8.52
CA ASN A 105 2.82 8.55 -9.54
C ASN A 105 3.23 9.07 -10.93
N ILE A 106 4.11 8.34 -11.58
CA ILE A 106 4.67 8.72 -12.90
C ILE A 106 3.64 8.74 -14.03
N TYR A 107 2.48 8.10 -13.86
CA TYR A 107 1.44 8.05 -14.89
C TYR A 107 0.56 9.30 -14.92
N ASN A 108 0.39 9.98 -13.80
CA ASN A 108 -0.47 11.17 -13.72
C ASN A 108 0.21 12.41 -13.14
N GLY A 109 1.46 12.31 -12.69
CA GLY A 109 2.24 13.42 -12.14
C GLY A 109 1.82 13.88 -10.73
N TRP A 110 0.93 13.14 -10.06
CA TRP A 110 0.47 13.45 -8.71
C TRP A 110 1.22 12.61 -7.67
N TYR A 111 1.35 13.14 -6.47
CA TYR A 111 1.90 12.37 -5.35
C TYR A 111 0.81 11.52 -4.72
N CYS A 112 1.16 10.26 -4.47
CA CYS A 112 0.35 9.34 -3.70
C CYS A 112 0.85 9.28 -2.26
N LEU A 113 -0.06 9.39 -1.31
CA LEU A 113 0.16 9.17 0.11
C LEU A 113 -0.69 7.96 0.52
N GLU A 114 -0.02 6.90 0.93
CA GLU A 114 -0.62 5.63 1.29
C GLU A 114 -0.26 5.30 2.73
N ILE A 115 -1.25 5.21 3.61
CA ILE A 115 -1.08 5.06 5.05
C ILE A 115 -1.60 3.69 5.48
N PHE A 116 -0.79 2.96 6.22
CA PHE A 116 -1.08 1.60 6.65
C PHE A 116 -0.53 1.33 8.06
N SER A 117 -0.93 0.21 8.66
CA SER A 117 -0.36 -0.21 9.94
C SER A 117 1.10 -0.60 9.78
N LYS A 118 1.99 -0.21 10.69
CA LYS A 118 3.39 -0.71 10.73
C LYS A 118 3.50 -2.24 10.74
N LYS A 119 2.46 -2.93 11.18
CA LYS A 119 2.39 -4.39 11.15
C LYS A 119 2.07 -4.95 9.76
N ALA A 120 1.58 -4.11 8.84
CA ALA A 120 1.15 -4.50 7.49
C ALA A 120 2.27 -4.29 6.47
N SER A 121 3.37 -5.01 6.62
CA SER A 121 4.47 -5.03 5.65
C SER A 121 4.50 -6.32 4.86
N LYS A 122 5.10 -6.32 3.66
CA LYS A 122 5.36 -7.54 2.88
C LYS A 122 6.17 -8.54 3.68
N LYS A 123 7.15 -8.09 4.46
CA LYS A 123 7.95 -8.89 5.39
C LYS A 123 7.07 -9.64 6.41
N ASN A 124 6.19 -8.91 7.11
CA ASN A 124 5.33 -9.50 8.13
C ASN A 124 4.30 -10.47 7.54
N ALA A 125 3.76 -10.16 6.36
CA ALA A 125 2.87 -11.05 5.63
C ALA A 125 3.58 -12.35 5.23
N LEU A 126 4.82 -12.25 4.75
CA LEU A 126 5.63 -13.39 4.34
C LEU A 126 6.01 -14.29 5.51
N LEU A 127 6.39 -13.70 6.67
CA LEU A 127 6.65 -14.46 7.90
C LEU A 127 5.41 -15.24 8.35
N LYS A 128 4.25 -14.58 8.34
CA LYS A 128 3.00 -15.22 8.70
C LYS A 128 2.62 -16.34 7.72
N LEU A 129 2.83 -16.13 6.43
CA LEU A 129 2.58 -17.15 5.42
C LEU A 129 3.53 -18.35 5.61
N LYS A 130 4.83 -18.11 5.83
CA LYS A 130 5.83 -19.16 6.12
C LYS A 130 5.38 -20.04 7.29
N GLU A 131 4.92 -19.41 8.37
CA GLU A 131 4.41 -20.13 9.54
C GLU A 131 3.15 -20.95 9.22
N MET A 132 2.19 -20.37 8.48
CA MET A 132 0.91 -21.01 8.14
C MET A 132 1.08 -22.26 7.25
N ILE A 133 2.01 -22.21 6.31
CA ILE A 133 2.23 -23.32 5.34
C ILE A 133 3.42 -24.21 5.72
N HIS A 134 4.08 -23.92 6.86
CA HIS A 134 5.25 -24.65 7.35
C HIS A 134 6.38 -24.78 6.30
N SER A 135 6.67 -23.66 5.59
CA SER A 135 7.72 -23.64 4.58
C SER A 135 9.10 -23.51 5.21
N ASP A 136 10.05 -24.30 4.74
CA ASP A 136 11.44 -24.23 5.16
C ASP A 136 12.23 -23.12 4.46
N GLU A 137 11.86 -22.79 3.23
CA GLU A 137 12.57 -21.82 2.39
C GLU A 137 11.64 -20.69 1.92
N ILE A 138 12.19 -19.48 1.82
CA ILE A 138 11.56 -18.31 1.26
C ILE A 138 12.34 -17.88 0.00
N VAL A 139 11.67 -17.88 -1.13
CA VAL A 139 12.17 -17.31 -2.39
C VAL A 139 11.29 -16.13 -2.78
N VAL A 140 11.89 -14.97 -3.05
CA VAL A 140 11.14 -13.76 -3.36
C VAL A 140 11.59 -13.13 -4.69
N PHE A 141 10.66 -12.41 -5.30
CA PHE A 141 10.88 -11.57 -6.46
C PHE A 141 10.43 -10.16 -6.12
N GLY A 142 11.26 -9.17 -6.44
CA GLY A 142 10.96 -7.76 -6.13
C GLY A 142 11.63 -6.82 -7.11
N ASP A 143 11.04 -5.64 -7.30
CA ASP A 143 11.51 -4.62 -8.26
C ASP A 143 11.64 -3.23 -7.66
N ASN A 144 11.07 -2.99 -6.47
CA ASN A 144 10.95 -1.64 -5.90
C ASN A 144 11.35 -1.60 -4.41
N PHE A 145 11.47 -0.40 -3.85
CA PHE A 145 11.86 -0.16 -2.45
C PHE A 145 10.99 -0.89 -1.42
N ASN A 146 9.68 -1.02 -1.66
CA ASN A 146 8.77 -1.72 -0.77
C ASN A 146 9.02 -3.24 -0.70
N ASP A 147 9.88 -3.79 -1.58
CA ASP A 147 10.27 -5.19 -1.60
C ASP A 147 11.54 -5.48 -0.79
N LEU A 148 12.34 -4.45 -0.52
CA LEU A 148 13.64 -4.62 0.16
C LEU A 148 13.50 -5.38 1.49
N SER A 149 12.47 -5.08 2.27
CA SER A 149 12.24 -5.75 3.56
C SER A 149 11.93 -7.25 3.44
N MET A 150 11.34 -7.69 2.32
CA MET A 150 11.10 -9.11 2.06
C MET A 150 12.32 -9.76 1.39
N ILE A 151 13.09 -9.03 0.57
CA ILE A 151 14.37 -9.45 0.00
C ILE A 151 15.37 -9.76 1.13
N GLU A 152 15.51 -8.88 2.11
CA GLU A 152 16.37 -9.05 3.27
C GLU A 152 16.03 -10.31 4.10
N LEU A 153 14.75 -10.67 4.15
CA LEU A 153 14.25 -11.83 4.91
C LEU A 153 14.44 -13.15 4.17
N SER A 154 14.56 -13.12 2.85
CA SER A 154 14.51 -14.31 2.00
C SER A 154 15.79 -15.13 2.04
N ASP A 155 15.65 -16.44 1.81
CA ASP A 155 16.79 -17.33 1.60
C ASP A 155 17.40 -17.14 0.20
N ARG A 156 16.57 -16.82 -0.78
CA ARG A 156 16.96 -16.43 -2.14
C ARG A 156 16.03 -15.33 -2.68
N SER A 157 16.61 -14.37 -3.38
CA SER A 157 15.88 -13.25 -3.96
C SER A 157 16.29 -12.97 -5.40
N TYR A 158 15.34 -12.50 -6.19
CA TYR A 158 15.54 -12.22 -7.59
C TYR A 158 14.85 -10.91 -7.99
N ALA A 159 15.43 -10.17 -8.91
CA ALA A 159 14.87 -8.95 -9.46
C ALA A 159 14.85 -9.00 -10.99
N PRO A 160 13.79 -8.49 -11.64
CA PRO A 160 13.81 -8.32 -13.09
C PRO A 160 14.80 -7.21 -13.47
N ALA A 161 15.32 -7.24 -14.71
CA ALA A 161 16.32 -6.28 -15.19
C ALA A 161 15.84 -4.83 -15.15
N ASN A 162 14.54 -4.59 -15.24
CA ASN A 162 13.91 -3.26 -15.10
C ASN A 162 13.67 -2.82 -13.63
N ALA A 163 14.08 -3.60 -12.63
CA ALA A 163 14.03 -3.21 -11.22
C ALA A 163 14.96 -2.02 -10.92
N LEU A 164 14.68 -1.33 -9.82
CA LEU A 164 15.53 -0.23 -9.35
C LEU A 164 16.98 -0.70 -9.10
N PRO A 165 17.98 0.14 -9.40
CA PRO A 165 19.38 -0.20 -9.16
C PRO A 165 19.65 -0.70 -7.73
N GLU A 166 19.10 0.00 -6.74
CA GLU A 166 19.27 -0.31 -5.32
C GLU A 166 18.68 -1.68 -4.93
N VAL A 167 17.63 -2.11 -5.62
CA VAL A 167 17.02 -3.44 -5.44
C VAL A 167 17.90 -4.51 -6.07
N LYS A 168 18.41 -4.26 -7.30
CA LYS A 168 19.30 -5.20 -8.02
C LYS A 168 20.60 -5.47 -7.28
N GLU A 169 21.09 -4.53 -6.49
CA GLU A 169 22.31 -4.69 -5.67
C GLU A 169 22.11 -5.63 -4.47
N GLN A 170 20.87 -5.88 -4.06
CA GLN A 170 20.54 -6.66 -2.85
C GLN A 170 19.99 -8.05 -3.12
N VAL A 171 19.78 -8.42 -4.39
CA VAL A 171 19.23 -9.72 -4.74
C VAL A 171 20.29 -10.75 -5.08
N THR A 172 19.94 -12.02 -4.96
CA THR A 172 20.80 -13.16 -5.31
C THR A 172 21.20 -13.12 -6.81
N ALA A 173 20.24 -12.78 -7.68
CA ALA A 173 20.50 -12.61 -9.11
C ALA A 173 19.46 -11.72 -9.78
N VAL A 174 19.88 -11.10 -10.91
CA VAL A 174 19.01 -10.32 -11.79
C VAL A 174 18.57 -11.22 -12.95
N LEU A 175 17.26 -11.24 -13.22
CA LEU A 175 16.63 -11.98 -14.30
C LEU A 175 16.40 -11.10 -15.53
N ASP A 176 15.93 -11.68 -16.63
CA ASP A 176 15.39 -10.91 -17.74
C ASP A 176 14.30 -9.94 -17.24
N ASP A 177 14.01 -8.88 -18.00
CA ASP A 177 13.00 -7.90 -17.61
C ASP A 177 11.55 -8.48 -17.69
N CYS A 178 10.59 -7.69 -17.22
CA CYS A 178 9.18 -8.09 -17.20
C CYS A 178 8.59 -8.25 -18.62
N ASP A 179 9.07 -7.48 -19.61
CA ASP A 179 8.59 -7.55 -20.99
C ASP A 179 9.09 -8.82 -21.71
N HIS A 180 10.13 -9.45 -21.16
CA HIS A 180 10.70 -10.72 -21.64
C HIS A 180 10.38 -11.91 -20.73
N ASP A 181 9.33 -11.84 -19.92
CA ASP A 181 8.88 -12.91 -19.03
C ASP A 181 9.95 -13.47 -18.10
N GLY A 182 10.86 -12.61 -17.59
CA GLY A 182 12.04 -13.03 -16.84
C GLY A 182 11.74 -13.94 -15.64
N VAL A 183 10.74 -13.57 -14.83
CA VAL A 183 10.33 -14.39 -13.66
C VAL A 183 9.72 -15.72 -14.11
N ALA A 184 8.84 -15.72 -15.13
CA ALA A 184 8.19 -16.94 -15.61
C ALA A 184 9.21 -17.94 -16.16
N LYS A 185 10.14 -17.50 -17.02
CA LYS A 185 11.23 -18.33 -17.56
C LYS A 185 12.13 -18.91 -16.47
N PHE A 186 12.40 -18.11 -15.45
CA PHE A 186 13.19 -18.58 -14.31
C PHE A 186 12.46 -19.66 -13.52
N LEU A 187 11.17 -19.50 -13.26
CA LEU A 187 10.35 -20.48 -12.55
C LEU A 187 10.21 -21.79 -13.36
N GLU A 188 10.00 -21.71 -14.66
CA GLU A 188 9.98 -22.88 -15.56
C GLU A 188 11.29 -23.67 -15.45
N LYS A 189 12.43 -22.99 -15.47
CA LYS A 189 13.76 -23.63 -15.38
C LYS A 189 14.00 -24.37 -14.06
N ILE A 190 13.37 -23.91 -12.95
CA ILE A 190 13.61 -24.47 -11.62
C ILE A 190 12.60 -25.57 -11.28
N PHE A 191 11.35 -25.45 -11.74
CA PHE A 191 10.25 -26.32 -11.31
C PHE A 191 9.69 -27.23 -12.39
N LEU A 192 10.05 -27.04 -13.66
CA LEU A 192 9.65 -27.88 -14.78
C LEU A 192 10.84 -28.50 -15.49
#